data_ad7fa614defc6aa876d29f0fae893394
#
_entry.id   ad7fa614defc6aa876d29f0fae893394
#
_cell.length_a   1.000
_cell.length_b   1.000
_cell.length_c   1.000
_cell.angle_alpha   90.00
_cell.angle_beta   90.00
_cell.angle_gamma   90.00
#
_symmetry.space_group_name_H-M   'P 1'
#
loop_
_entity.id
_entity.type
_entity.pdbx_description
1 polymer ?
#
loop_
_entity_poly.entity_id
_entity_poly.type
_entity_poly.pdbx_seq_one_letter_code
_entity_poly.pdbx_strand_id
1 'polypeptide(L)' 'MSFRAEAITKLRPNAKWIMHGDKLNWEDENQTKPTEKEIVAKTKELEKQYADNLSLIHI' A
#
# COMPACT_ATOMS: atom_id res chain seq x y z
N MET A 1 -6.84 5.10 -9.78
CA MET A 1 -7.00 4.36 -8.52
C MET A 1 -5.67 4.29 -7.80
N SER A 2 -5.68 4.58 -6.51
CA SER A 2 -4.45 4.62 -5.72
C SER A 2 -4.29 3.35 -4.91
N PHE A 3 -3.09 2.77 -4.96
CA PHE A 3 -2.78 1.58 -4.17
C PHE A 3 -2.05 1.92 -2.87
N ARG A 4 -1.95 3.22 -2.53
CA ARG A 4 -1.20 3.62 -1.33
C ARG A 4 -1.79 3.03 -0.05
N ALA A 5 -3.10 3.12 0.11
CA ALA A 5 -3.75 2.56 1.30
C ALA A 5 -3.56 1.05 1.36
N GLU A 6 -3.71 0.38 0.23
CA GLU A 6 -3.51 -1.06 0.17
C GLU A 6 -2.06 -1.42 0.45
N ALA A 7 -1.11 -0.62 -0.08
CA ALA A 7 0.30 -0.85 0.17
C ALA A 7 0.63 -0.76 1.66
N ILE A 8 0.07 0.24 2.34
CA ILE A 8 0.29 0.42 3.78
C ILE A 8 -0.27 -0.77 4.54
N THR A 9 -1.46 -1.23 4.17
CA THR A 9 -2.08 -2.39 4.80
C THR A 9 -1.23 -3.64 4.63
N LYS A 10 -0.62 -3.81 3.46
CA LYS A 10 0.25 -4.96 3.21
C LYS A 10 1.56 -4.87 3.98
N LEU A 11 2.11 -3.66 4.09
CA LEU A 11 3.36 -3.46 4.81
C LEU A 11 3.19 -3.60 6.32
N ARG A 12 2.07 -3.13 6.83
CA ARG A 12 1.78 -3.15 8.28
C ARG A 12 0.36 -3.64 8.51
N PRO A 13 0.13 -4.94 8.45
CA PRO A 13 -1.22 -5.49 8.68
C PRO A 13 -1.70 -5.19 10.10
N ASN A 14 -3.00 -4.90 10.21
CA ASN A 14 -3.66 -4.60 11.47
C ASN A 14 -3.16 -3.32 12.15
N ALA A 15 -2.46 -2.46 11.45
CA ALA A 15 -2.00 -1.20 12.00
C ALA A 15 -3.13 -0.19 12.03
N LYS A 16 -3.05 0.72 12.98
CA LYS A 16 -4.02 1.81 13.11
C LYS A 16 -3.47 3.05 12.42
N TRP A 17 -4.17 3.52 11.42
CA TRP A 17 -3.77 4.72 10.68
C TRP A 17 -4.96 5.29 9.93
N ILE A 18 -4.85 6.56 9.60
CA ILE A 18 -5.89 7.27 8.84
C ILE A 18 -5.20 7.98 7.68
N MET A 19 -5.83 7.93 6.51
CA MET A 19 -5.31 8.62 5.33
C MET A 19 -6.28 9.73 4.94
N HIS A 20 -5.76 10.96 4.85
CA HIS A 20 -6.51 12.11 4.37
C HIS A 20 -5.88 12.58 3.06
N GLY A 21 -6.48 12.20 1.95
CA GLY A 21 -5.89 12.49 0.67
C GLY A 21 -4.51 11.84 0.56
N ASP A 22 -3.48 12.67 0.43
CA ASP A 22 -2.11 12.19 0.33
C ASP A 22 -1.39 12.13 1.67
N LYS A 23 -2.05 12.56 2.74
CA LYS A 23 -1.42 12.61 4.05
C LYS A 23 -1.75 11.37 4.85
N LEU A 24 -0.72 10.69 5.31
CA LEU A 24 -0.86 9.53 6.17
C LEU A 24 -0.72 9.95 7.62
N ASN A 25 -1.73 9.65 8.41
CA ASN A 25 -1.72 9.92 9.83
C ASN A 25 -1.57 8.58 10.56
N TRP A 26 -0.37 8.32 11.07
CA TRP A 26 -0.05 7.05 11.72
C TRP A 26 -0.41 7.10 13.19
N GLU A 27 -1.27 6.19 13.63
CA GLU A 27 -1.72 6.16 15.01
C GLU A 27 -1.31 4.89 15.76
N ASP A 28 -0.69 3.94 15.08
CA ASP A 28 -0.29 2.69 15.70
C ASP A 28 1.02 2.87 16.46
N GLU A 29 1.02 2.48 17.74
CA GLU A 29 2.20 2.56 18.58
C GLU A 29 2.99 1.26 18.58
N ASN A 30 2.38 0.17 18.15
CA ASN A 30 3.03 -1.13 18.14
C ASN A 30 3.81 -1.41 16.87
N GLN A 31 3.48 -0.72 15.80
CA GLN A 31 4.15 -0.90 14.52
C GLN A 31 4.71 0.42 14.04
N THR A 32 5.89 0.36 13.46
CA THR A 32 6.57 1.55 12.94
C THR A 32 5.92 2.00 11.64
N LYS A 33 5.72 3.31 11.51
CA LYS A 33 5.21 3.88 10.27
C LYS A 33 6.12 3.50 9.10
N PRO A 34 5.56 2.96 8.02
CA PRO A 34 6.38 2.66 6.84
C PRO A 34 6.91 3.94 6.21
N THR A 35 8.11 3.87 5.65
CA THR A 35 8.69 5.04 4.99
C THR A 35 8.01 5.25 3.65
N GLU A 36 8.13 6.49 3.13
CA GLU A 36 7.58 6.80 1.81
C GLU A 36 8.19 5.89 0.75
N LYS A 37 9.48 5.59 0.89
CA LYS A 37 10.17 4.70 -0.04
C LYS A 37 9.54 3.31 -0.04
N GLU A 38 9.22 2.80 1.15
CA GLU A 38 8.58 1.48 1.27
C GLU A 38 7.19 1.50 0.65
N ILE A 39 6.44 2.57 0.90
CA ILE A 39 5.08 2.70 0.37
C ILE A 39 5.12 2.75 -1.17
N VAL A 40 6.01 3.54 -1.72
CA VAL A 40 6.15 3.66 -3.17
C VAL A 40 6.54 2.33 -3.79
N ALA A 41 7.50 1.65 -3.20
CA ALA A 41 7.95 0.35 -3.70
C ALA A 41 6.82 -0.67 -3.69
N LYS A 42 6.06 -0.71 -2.60
CA LYS A 42 4.94 -1.63 -2.49
C LYS A 42 3.81 -1.28 -3.44
N THR A 43 3.56 0.01 -3.62
CA THR A 43 2.55 0.47 -4.56
C THR A 43 2.87 0.00 -5.99
N LYS A 44 4.13 0.13 -6.38
CA LYS A 44 4.55 -0.31 -7.70
C LYS A 44 4.41 -1.82 -7.86
N GLU A 45 4.70 -2.56 -6.81
CA GLU A 45 4.55 -4.01 -6.82
C GLU A 45 3.09 -4.40 -7.01
N LEU A 46 2.19 -3.73 -6.31
CA LEU A 46 0.77 -4.02 -6.43
C LEU A 46 0.23 -3.67 -7.82
N GLU A 47 0.68 -2.55 -8.37
CA GLU A 47 0.28 -2.17 -9.72
C GLU A 47 0.75 -3.19 -10.73
N LYS A 48 1.95 -3.72 -10.56
CA LYS A 48 2.48 -4.73 -11.45
C LYS A 48 1.70 -6.03 -11.35
N GLN A 49 1.36 -6.43 -10.14
CA GLN A 49 0.56 -7.63 -9.94
C GLN A 49 -0.81 -7.51 -10.58
N TYR A 50 -1.41 -6.34 -10.47
CA TYR A 50 -2.70 -6.09 -11.09
C TYR A 50 -2.61 -6.19 -12.61
N ALA A 51 -1.58 -5.62 -13.20
CA ALA A 51 -1.37 -5.70 -14.63
C ALA A 51 -1.11 -7.13 -15.08
N ASP A 52 -0.33 -7.89 -14.31
CA ASP A 52 -0.05 -9.28 -14.63
C ASP A 52 -1.33 -10.12 -14.57
N ASN A 53 -2.18 -9.86 -13.59
CA ASN A 53 -3.45 -10.56 -13.49
C ASN A 53 -4.34 -10.30 -14.68
N LEU A 54 -4.36 -9.07 -15.16
CA LEU A 54 -5.12 -8.72 -16.35
C LEU A 54 -4.57 -9.42 -17.58
N SER A 55 -3.26 -9.55 -17.67
CA SER A 55 -2.61 -10.27 -18.76
C SER A 55 -2.99 -11.75 -18.75
N LEU A 56 -3.06 -12.33 -17.57
CA LEU A 56 -3.43 -13.74 -17.44
C LEU A 56 -4.85 -14.01 -17.89
N ILE A 57 -5.73 -13.04 -17.71
CA ILE A 57 -7.13 -13.19 -18.10
C ILE A 57 -7.28 -13.28 -19.62
N HIS A 58 -6.34 -12.73 -20.34
CA HIS A 58 -6.38 -12.73 -21.80
C HIS A 58 -5.89 -14.02 -22.43
N ILE A 59 -5.43 -14.92 -21.67
CA ILE A 59 -4.96 -16.22 -22.14
C ILE A 59 -6.09 -17.30 -22.08
#